data_2151b6158ca498ab133e8c815b53bc68
#
_entry.id   2151b6158ca498ab133e8c815b53bc68
#
_cell.length_a   1.000
_cell.length_b   1.000
_cell.length_c   1.000
_cell.angle_alpha   90.00
_cell.angle_beta   90.00
_cell.angle_gamma   90.00
#
_symmetry.space_group_name_H-M   'P 1'
#
loop_
_entity.id
_entity.type
_entity.pdbx_description
1 polymer ?
#
loop_
_entity_poly.entity_id
_entity_poly.type
_entity_poly.pdbx_seq_one_letter_code
_entity_poly.pdbx_strand_id
1 'polypeptide(L)'
;ILHANLAPSCAASAQVAISSGVTPVARLVLASEQDWYEEYLAPIISIRIVDGVAQAIAHINQYSSHHTDAILTRDHMHAQQFLREVDSASVMVNTSTRFADGFEFGLGAEIGISTDKFHARGPVGLEGLTSLKYIVLGQGEVRA
;
A
#
# COMPACT_ATOMS: atom_id res chain seq x y z
N ILE A 1 3.27 5.05 -5.08
CA ILE A 1 4.23 4.73 -6.17
C ILE A 1 3.50 4.90 -7.49
N LEU A 2 3.93 5.89 -8.28
CA LEU A 2 3.35 6.15 -9.59
C LEU A 2 4.10 5.29 -10.60
N HIS A 3 3.46 4.31 -11.22
CA HIS A 3 4.04 3.52 -12.30
C HIS A 3 3.65 4.14 -13.65
N ALA A 4 4.61 4.77 -14.32
CA ALA A 4 4.49 5.15 -15.73
C ALA A 4 5.17 4.08 -16.60
N ASN A 5 4.43 3.49 -17.52
CA ASN A 5 4.97 2.53 -18.49
C ASN A 5 5.64 3.33 -19.62
N LEU A 6 6.93 3.54 -19.52
CA LEU A 6 7.76 4.20 -20.54
C LEU A 6 8.69 3.16 -21.18
N ALA A 7 8.81 3.21 -22.49
CA ALA A 7 9.63 2.30 -23.29
C ALA A 7 11.12 2.32 -22.89
N PRO A 8 11.88 1.22 -23.10
CA PRO A 8 13.21 0.98 -22.54
C PRO A 8 14.34 1.86 -23.08
N SER A 9 14.08 2.88 -23.87
CA SER A 9 15.11 3.74 -24.47
C SER A 9 15.28 5.11 -23.82
N CYS A 10 14.66 5.39 -22.68
CA CYS A 10 14.76 6.69 -22.02
C CYS A 10 15.51 6.59 -20.69
N ALA A 11 16.83 6.47 -20.79
CA ALA A 11 17.69 6.86 -19.70
C ALA A 11 17.71 8.39 -19.64
N ALA A 12 17.40 8.94 -18.47
CA ALA A 12 17.45 10.32 -18.06
C ALA A 12 16.36 11.27 -18.60
N SER A 13 15.67 11.83 -17.64
CA SER A 13 14.72 12.95 -17.63
C SER A 13 13.24 12.57 -17.67
N ALA A 14 12.70 12.15 -16.52
CA ALA A 14 11.26 12.23 -16.30
C ALA A 14 10.89 13.70 -16.05
N GLN A 15 10.34 14.39 -17.03
CA GLN A 15 9.66 15.66 -16.82
C GLN A 15 8.25 15.38 -16.28
N VAL A 16 8.04 15.63 -15.00
CA VAL A 16 6.70 15.65 -14.42
C VAL A 16 6.04 16.96 -14.81
N ALA A 17 5.16 16.95 -15.81
CA ALA A 17 4.31 18.09 -16.14
C ALA A 17 3.14 18.14 -15.16
N ILE A 18 3.16 19.07 -14.21
CA ILE A 18 2.01 19.40 -13.39
C ILE A 18 1.27 20.54 -14.07
N SER A 19 0.06 20.29 -14.56
CA SER A 19 -0.82 21.28 -15.16
C SER A 19 -1.53 22.11 -14.08
N SER A 20 -0.83 23.05 -13.50
CA SER A 20 -1.41 24.21 -12.82
C SER A 20 -0.38 25.30 -12.83
N GLY A 21 -0.65 26.40 -13.52
CA GLY A 21 0.08 27.63 -13.80
C GLY A 21 1.16 28.18 -12.87
N VAL A 22 1.76 27.37 -12.04
CA VAL A 22 2.95 27.67 -11.24
C VAL A 22 4.01 26.67 -11.69
N THR A 23 5.12 27.15 -12.25
CA THR A 23 6.29 26.35 -12.58
C THR A 23 6.98 25.89 -11.28
N PRO A 24 6.75 24.67 -10.77
CA PRO A 24 7.59 24.16 -9.71
C PRO A 24 8.91 23.75 -10.36
N VAL A 25 10.01 24.30 -9.89
CA VAL A 25 11.35 23.80 -10.22
C VAL A 25 11.50 22.46 -9.48
N ALA A 26 11.01 21.38 -10.07
CA ALA A 26 11.26 20.05 -9.54
C ALA A 26 12.76 19.76 -9.68
N ARG A 27 13.43 19.60 -8.55
CA ARG A 27 14.83 19.17 -8.53
C ARG A 27 14.87 17.65 -8.66
N LEU A 28 15.46 17.16 -9.75
CA LEU A 28 15.74 15.74 -9.93
C LEU A 28 17.14 15.42 -9.39
N VAL A 29 17.23 14.39 -8.58
CA VAL A 29 18.47 13.81 -8.07
C VAL A 29 18.46 12.32 -8.29
N LEU A 30 19.63 11.69 -8.41
CA LEU A 30 19.73 10.24 -8.48
C LEU A 30 19.36 9.65 -7.12
N ALA A 31 18.45 8.68 -7.13
CA ALA A 31 18.09 7.93 -5.93
C ALA A 31 19.20 6.94 -5.57
N SER A 32 19.45 6.82 -4.28
CA SER A 32 20.26 5.79 -3.65
C SER A 32 19.40 4.61 -3.18
N GLU A 33 20.01 3.53 -2.72
CA GLU A 33 19.28 2.40 -2.13
C GLU A 33 18.46 2.82 -0.92
N GLN A 34 18.97 3.76 -0.12
CA GLN A 34 18.30 4.26 1.08
C GLN A 34 16.97 4.97 0.76
N ASP A 35 16.88 5.64 -0.39
CA ASP A 35 15.68 6.37 -0.79
C ASP A 35 14.44 5.46 -0.98
N TRP A 36 14.64 4.15 -1.18
CA TRP A 36 13.54 3.20 -1.31
C TRP A 36 12.90 2.83 0.03
N TYR A 37 13.61 3.02 1.14
CA TYR A 37 13.13 2.78 2.50
C TYR A 37 12.66 4.05 3.21
N GLU A 38 12.96 5.23 2.63
CA GLU A 38 12.78 6.51 3.32
C GLU A 38 11.32 6.96 3.27
N GLU A 39 10.77 7.32 4.41
CA GLU A 39 9.55 8.10 4.55
C GLU A 39 9.91 9.57 4.71
N TYR A 40 9.85 10.33 3.62
CA TYR A 40 10.39 11.69 3.58
C TYR A 40 9.66 12.70 4.46
N LEU A 41 8.36 12.51 4.75
CA LEU A 41 7.51 13.50 5.45
C LEU A 41 7.61 14.91 4.86
N ALA A 42 7.85 15.01 3.57
CA ALA A 42 8.12 16.21 2.79
C ALA A 42 7.60 16.01 1.35
N PRO A 43 7.44 17.08 0.54
CA PRO A 43 7.01 16.95 -0.85
C PRO A 43 8.11 16.36 -1.75
N ILE A 44 8.59 15.17 -1.41
CA ILE A 44 9.61 14.39 -2.11
C ILE A 44 8.99 13.06 -2.51
N ILE A 45 9.34 12.57 -3.70
CA ILE A 45 8.90 11.26 -4.20
C ILE A 45 10.07 10.53 -4.84
N SER A 46 10.26 9.27 -4.49
CA SER A 46 11.17 8.35 -5.17
C SER A 46 10.46 7.68 -6.33
N ILE A 47 11.12 7.65 -7.50
CA ILE A 47 10.58 7.04 -8.72
C ILE A 47 11.59 6.03 -9.24
N ARG A 48 11.11 4.80 -9.47
CA ARG A 48 11.87 3.73 -10.13
C ARG A 48 11.13 3.24 -11.36
N ILE A 49 11.86 3.14 -12.48
CA ILE A 49 11.36 2.51 -13.71
C ILE A 49 11.71 1.04 -13.66
N VAL A 50 10.75 0.19 -14.01
CA VAL A 50 10.87 -1.27 -13.96
C VAL A 50 10.33 -1.91 -15.24
N ASP A 51 10.78 -3.14 -15.56
CA ASP A 51 10.43 -3.85 -16.80
C ASP A 51 9.11 -4.62 -16.71
N GLY A 52 8.17 -4.19 -15.88
CA GLY A 52 6.84 -4.79 -15.82
C GLY A 52 6.37 -5.08 -14.40
N VAL A 53 5.17 -5.67 -14.32
CA VAL A 53 4.46 -5.87 -13.06
C VAL A 53 5.20 -6.77 -12.08
N ALA A 54 5.85 -7.82 -12.55
CA ALA A 54 6.59 -8.75 -11.69
C ALA A 54 7.76 -8.05 -10.98
N GLN A 55 8.52 -7.21 -11.71
CA GLN A 55 9.62 -6.46 -11.12
C GLN A 55 9.10 -5.35 -10.18
N ALA A 56 7.95 -4.74 -10.50
CA ALA A 56 7.29 -3.78 -9.61
C ALA A 56 6.88 -4.45 -8.29
N ILE A 57 6.26 -5.63 -8.34
CA ILE A 57 5.85 -6.39 -7.16
C ILE A 57 7.06 -6.79 -6.31
N ALA A 58 8.14 -7.28 -6.94
CA ALA A 58 9.37 -7.63 -6.22
C ALA A 58 9.96 -6.41 -5.49
N HIS A 59 9.97 -5.24 -6.15
CA HIS A 59 10.44 -4.00 -5.54
C HIS A 59 9.54 -3.56 -4.36
N ILE A 60 8.24 -3.60 -4.53
CA ILE A 60 7.29 -3.26 -3.46
C ILE A 60 7.47 -4.20 -2.27
N ASN A 61 7.48 -5.49 -2.48
CA ASN A 61 7.63 -6.46 -1.39
C ASN A 61 8.97 -6.36 -0.65
N GLN A 62 9.99 -5.78 -1.29
CA GLN A 62 11.30 -5.54 -0.67
C GLN A 62 11.37 -4.24 0.14
N TYR A 63 10.74 -3.15 -0.35
CA TYR A 63 10.99 -1.81 0.14
C TYR A 63 9.76 -1.12 0.76
N SER A 64 8.56 -1.61 0.51
CA SER A 64 7.33 -1.03 1.06
C SER A 64 7.31 -1.13 2.59
N SER A 65 6.62 -0.18 3.21
CA SER A 65 6.25 -0.26 4.63
C SER A 65 5.23 -1.37 4.92
N HIS A 66 4.71 -2.05 3.88
CA HIS A 66 3.61 -3.02 3.95
C HIS A 66 2.29 -2.44 4.47
N HIS A 67 2.14 -1.13 4.45
CA HIS A 67 0.91 -0.45 4.85
C HIS A 67 -0.11 -0.49 3.71
N THR A 68 0.13 0.27 2.65
CA THR A 68 -0.82 0.40 1.54
C THR A 68 -0.09 0.58 0.22
N ASP A 69 -0.38 -0.29 -0.73
CA ASP A 69 0.17 -0.24 -2.08
C ASP A 69 -0.96 -0.30 -3.13
N ALA A 70 -0.77 0.41 -4.24
CA ALA A 70 -1.77 0.48 -5.29
C ALA A 70 -1.15 0.33 -6.68
N ILE A 71 -1.93 -0.25 -7.59
CA ILE A 71 -1.63 -0.30 -9.02
C ILE A 71 -2.65 0.50 -9.82
N LEU A 72 -2.18 1.22 -10.83
CA LEU A 72 -3.03 1.80 -11.87
C LEU A 72 -2.82 1.02 -13.16
N THR A 73 -3.81 0.29 -13.60
CA THR A 73 -3.72 -0.54 -14.80
C THR A 73 -5.08 -0.73 -15.47
N ARG A 74 -5.05 -0.95 -16.78
CA ARG A 74 -6.21 -1.41 -17.57
C ARG A 74 -6.16 -2.90 -17.84
N ASP A 75 -5.05 -3.55 -17.53
CA ASP A 75 -4.86 -4.98 -17.70
C ASP A 75 -5.36 -5.74 -16.48
N HIS A 76 -6.39 -6.55 -16.68
CA HIS A 76 -7.00 -7.34 -15.62
C HIS A 76 -6.03 -8.37 -15.03
N MET A 77 -5.18 -8.98 -15.85
CA MET A 77 -4.21 -9.99 -15.39
C MET A 77 -3.16 -9.35 -14.49
N HIS A 78 -2.66 -8.16 -14.85
CA HIS A 78 -1.75 -7.40 -14.01
C HIS A 78 -2.40 -6.97 -12.68
N ALA A 79 -3.68 -6.56 -12.72
CA ALA A 79 -4.42 -6.23 -11.50
C ALA A 79 -4.54 -7.44 -10.56
N GLN A 80 -4.93 -8.60 -11.10
CA GLN A 80 -5.07 -9.85 -10.33
C GLN A 80 -3.73 -10.34 -9.77
N GLN A 81 -2.67 -10.25 -10.57
CA GLN A 81 -1.32 -10.60 -10.12
C GLN A 81 -0.88 -9.69 -8.98
N PHE A 82 -1.07 -8.39 -9.12
CA PHE A 82 -0.71 -7.40 -8.09
C PHE A 82 -1.45 -7.65 -6.77
N LEU A 83 -2.78 -7.83 -6.83
CA LEU A 83 -3.60 -8.12 -5.64
C LEU A 83 -3.18 -9.39 -4.90
N ARG A 84 -2.72 -10.40 -5.63
CA ARG A 84 -2.32 -11.70 -5.06
C ARG A 84 -0.91 -11.69 -4.49
N GLU A 85 0.02 -10.96 -5.13
CA GLU A 85 1.45 -11.11 -4.88
C GLU A 85 2.06 -9.97 -4.06
N VAL A 86 1.38 -8.81 -3.94
CA VAL A 86 1.82 -7.74 -3.06
C VAL A 86 1.39 -8.02 -1.63
N ASP A 87 2.35 -8.04 -0.72
CA ASP A 87 2.13 -8.35 0.69
C ASP A 87 2.04 -7.09 1.55
N SER A 88 0.95 -6.34 1.38
CA SER A 88 0.65 -5.16 2.18
C SER A 88 -0.69 -5.28 2.89
N ALA A 89 -0.90 -4.49 3.93
CA ALA A 89 -2.12 -4.51 4.72
C ALA A 89 -3.34 -4.10 3.88
N SER A 90 -3.14 -3.15 2.95
CA SER A 90 -4.15 -2.75 1.97
C SER A 90 -3.54 -2.76 0.58
N VAL A 91 -4.14 -3.50 -0.35
CA VAL A 91 -3.70 -3.57 -1.75
C VAL A 91 -4.84 -3.12 -2.64
N MET A 92 -4.60 -2.14 -3.50
CA MET A 92 -5.65 -1.43 -4.22
C MET A 92 -5.41 -1.40 -5.72
N VAL A 93 -6.47 -1.33 -6.49
CA VAL A 93 -6.44 -1.20 -7.96
C VAL A 93 -7.24 0.01 -8.38
N ASN A 94 -6.61 0.90 -9.17
CA ASN A 94 -7.24 2.06 -9.82
C ASN A 94 -7.97 3.01 -8.85
N THR A 95 -7.47 3.13 -7.63
CA THR A 95 -8.03 4.03 -6.62
C THR A 95 -6.92 4.71 -5.82
N SER A 96 -7.29 5.70 -5.03
CA SER A 96 -6.38 6.40 -4.13
C SER A 96 -6.02 5.55 -2.92
N THR A 97 -4.75 5.52 -2.53
CA THR A 97 -4.29 4.89 -1.28
C THR A 97 -4.91 5.53 -0.03
N ARG A 98 -5.48 6.73 -0.13
CA ARG A 98 -6.20 7.40 0.96
C ARG A 98 -7.51 6.72 1.37
N PHE A 99 -8.00 5.75 0.60
CA PHE A 99 -9.10 4.88 1.04
C PHE A 99 -8.69 3.87 2.11
N ALA A 100 -7.40 3.70 2.41
CA ALA A 100 -6.94 2.94 3.56
C ALA A 100 -7.18 3.73 4.85
N ASP A 101 -8.41 3.71 5.31
CA ASP A 101 -8.92 4.47 6.43
C ASP A 101 -10.01 3.67 7.16
N GLY A 102 -10.03 3.72 8.49
CA GLY A 102 -10.95 2.94 9.30
C GLY A 102 -12.42 3.31 9.09
N PHE A 103 -12.74 4.56 8.77
CA PHE A 103 -14.11 4.96 8.46
C PHE A 103 -14.52 4.51 7.07
N GLU A 104 -13.64 4.68 6.07
CA GLU A 104 -13.87 4.25 4.69
C GLU A 104 -14.05 2.73 4.61
N PHE A 105 -13.35 1.95 5.44
CA PHE A 105 -13.50 0.50 5.54
C PHE A 105 -14.69 0.06 6.40
N GLY A 106 -15.45 1.00 6.97
CA GLY A 106 -16.65 0.70 7.75
C GLY A 106 -16.36 0.17 9.17
N LEU A 107 -15.16 0.41 9.70
CA LEU A 107 -14.76 -0.04 11.03
C LEU A 107 -15.22 0.91 12.15
N GLY A 108 -15.89 2.03 11.80
CA GLY A 108 -16.43 3.01 12.73
C GLY A 108 -15.40 3.87 13.46
N ALA A 109 -14.14 3.55 13.36
CA ALA A 109 -13.01 4.29 13.92
C ALA A 109 -11.70 3.79 13.32
N GLU A 110 -10.64 4.59 13.44
CA GLU A 110 -9.26 4.17 13.26
C GLU A 110 -8.48 4.53 14.53
N ILE A 111 -8.25 3.55 15.39
CA ILE A 111 -7.59 3.72 16.68
C ILE A 111 -6.10 3.40 16.57
N GLY A 112 -5.76 2.59 15.59
CA GLY A 112 -4.40 2.22 15.24
C GLY A 112 -4.33 1.63 13.85
N ILE A 113 -3.11 1.43 13.36
CA ILE A 113 -2.81 0.78 12.09
C ILE A 113 -1.71 -0.24 12.37
N SER A 114 -1.89 -1.46 11.89
CA SER A 114 -0.89 -2.52 11.99
C SER A 114 -0.53 -3.05 10.61
N THR A 115 0.75 -3.30 10.38
CA THR A 115 1.24 -4.03 9.20
C THR A 115 1.54 -5.50 9.50
N ASP A 116 1.47 -5.88 10.77
CA ASP A 116 1.68 -7.25 11.24
C ASP A 116 0.58 -8.22 10.77
N LYS A 117 0.89 -9.50 10.78
CA LYS A 117 -0.04 -10.59 10.44
C LYS A 117 -0.48 -11.40 11.66
N PHE A 118 -0.13 -10.95 12.85
CA PHE A 118 -0.34 -11.72 14.07
C PHE A 118 -1.77 -11.61 14.60
N HIS A 119 -2.42 -10.43 14.48
CA HIS A 119 -3.77 -10.17 14.95
C HIS A 119 -4.57 -9.37 13.92
N ALA A 120 -4.77 -8.08 14.14
CA ALA A 120 -5.37 -7.19 13.15
C ALA A 120 -4.31 -6.69 12.17
N ARG A 121 -4.66 -6.54 10.89
CA ARG A 121 -3.80 -5.97 9.87
C ARG A 121 -4.52 -4.85 9.13
N GLY A 122 -3.82 -3.73 8.90
CA GLY A 122 -4.40 -2.51 8.36
C GLY A 122 -5.02 -1.64 9.45
N PRO A 123 -6.01 -0.79 9.10
CA PRO A 123 -6.75 0.03 10.06
C PRO A 123 -7.42 -0.82 11.14
N VAL A 124 -7.28 -0.42 12.40
CA VAL A 124 -7.80 -1.11 13.57
C VAL A 124 -8.88 -0.25 14.23
N GLY A 125 -10.11 -0.71 14.15
CA GLY A 125 -11.26 -0.12 14.82
C GLY A 125 -11.57 -0.78 16.18
N LEU A 126 -12.77 -0.52 16.70
CA LEU A 126 -13.20 -1.00 18.02
C LEU A 126 -13.17 -2.52 18.12
N GLU A 127 -13.69 -3.21 17.11
CA GLU A 127 -13.77 -4.69 17.11
C GLU A 127 -12.37 -5.32 17.14
N GLY A 128 -11.42 -4.77 16.38
CA GLY A 128 -10.03 -5.26 16.36
C GLY A 128 -9.25 -5.08 17.67
N LEU A 129 -9.74 -4.23 18.58
CA LEU A 129 -9.15 -4.01 19.91
C LEU A 129 -9.82 -4.84 21.01
N THR A 130 -10.81 -5.66 20.67
CA THR A 130 -11.51 -6.51 21.62
C THR A 130 -11.16 -7.98 21.40
N SER A 131 -11.42 -8.79 22.40
CA SER A 131 -11.31 -10.25 22.33
C SER A 131 -12.61 -10.91 22.75
N LEU A 132 -12.88 -12.09 22.17
CA LEU A 132 -14.05 -12.87 22.52
C LEU A 132 -13.81 -13.65 23.81
N LYS A 133 -14.87 -13.75 24.63
CA LYS A 133 -14.94 -14.61 25.80
C LYS A 133 -16.14 -15.54 25.65
N TYR A 134 -15.90 -16.82 25.71
CA TYR A 134 -16.97 -17.81 25.72
C TYR A 134 -17.52 -17.98 27.16
N ILE A 135 -18.83 -17.85 27.32
CA ILE A 135 -19.52 -18.09 28.58
C ILE A 135 -20.47 -19.25 28.34
N VAL A 136 -20.30 -20.32 29.10
CA VAL A 136 -21.14 -21.53 29.05
C VAL A 136 -21.85 -21.70 30.38
N LEU A 137 -23.17 -21.70 30.34
CA LEU A 137 -24.01 -21.93 31.51
C LEU A 137 -24.65 -23.31 31.36
N GLY A 138 -24.36 -24.22 32.30
CA GLY A 138 -24.90 -25.58 32.31
C GLY A 138 -25.64 -25.86 33.60
N GLN A 139 -26.39 -26.98 33.63
CA GLN A 139 -27.12 -27.50 34.79
C GLN A 139 -26.57 -28.86 35.23
N GLY A 140 -25.32 -29.17 34.91
CA GLY A 140 -24.68 -30.46 35.25
C GLY A 140 -24.47 -31.39 34.04
N GLU A 141 -24.66 -30.89 32.83
CA GLU A 141 -24.41 -31.65 31.61
C GLU A 141 -22.92 -32.00 31.50
N VAL A 142 -22.66 -33.23 31.07
CA VAL A 142 -21.31 -33.75 30.81
C VAL A 142 -21.14 -34.05 29.33
N ARG A 143 -19.93 -33.86 28.84
CA ARG A 143 -19.59 -34.31 27.48
C ARG A 143 -19.28 -35.80 27.50
N ALA A 144 -20.07 -36.58 26.73
CA ALA A 144 -19.82 -38.00 26.52
C ALA A 144 -18.66 -38.19 25.50
#